data_013474b1de6b9ca4e69b87563e17e834
#
_entry.id   013474b1de6b9ca4e69b87563e17e834
#
_cell.length_a   1.000
_cell.length_b   1.000
_cell.length_c   1.000
_cell.angle_alpha   90.00
_cell.angle_beta   90.00
_cell.angle_gamma   90.00
#
_symmetry.space_group_name_H-M   'P 1'
#
loop_
_entity.id
_entity.type
_entity.pdbx_description
1 polymer ?
#
loop_
_entity_poly.entity_id
_entity_poly.type
_entity_poly.pdbx_seq_one_letter_code
_entity_poly.pdbx_strand_id
1 'polypeptide(L)'
;MRMYQVDAFTDRLFAGNPAAVLVLDHWLPDDLMLAITQENNLAETAFVKARSDGAWDLRWFAPAHEVDFCGHATLATAHVLLTEAKAEAPLVFHTRVGELRVTQGSHGYRLDIPRLPPEPLETLPAEIARVFDNPPVRIFRNFENIFADLGSADAVRSFVPDLASVARLGSVGLVVTGQEADNERAHFVSRYFAPGAGIPEDPVTGSIHATLVPYWAERLGRERLMAYQASARGGWLDCELTEDRVFLLGNAVTFMKATISIPNGAAWALSETAPESIGGRSNFARRASARHPKTNST
;
A
#
# COMPACT_ATOMS: atom_id res chain seq x y z
N MET A 1 21.30 14.69 -4.66
CA MET A 1 19.85 14.61 -4.91
C MET A 1 19.10 14.70 -3.59
N ARG A 2 17.95 15.37 -3.54
CA ARG A 2 17.13 15.42 -2.31
C ARG A 2 16.29 14.16 -2.16
N MET A 3 16.24 13.65 -0.95
CA MET A 3 15.43 12.51 -0.55
C MET A 3 14.66 12.86 0.73
N TYR A 4 13.43 12.39 0.81
CA TYR A 4 12.57 12.55 1.98
C TYR A 4 12.19 11.17 2.49
N GLN A 5 12.16 11.01 3.82
CA GLN A 5 11.51 9.85 4.43
C GLN A 5 10.26 10.33 5.14
N VAL A 6 9.14 9.70 4.82
CA VAL A 6 7.81 10.11 5.29
C VAL A 6 7.09 8.90 5.88
N ASP A 7 6.58 9.06 7.09
CA ASP A 7 5.69 8.11 7.73
C ASP A 7 4.25 8.39 7.25
N ALA A 8 3.65 7.49 6.49
CA ALA A 8 2.31 7.61 5.94
C ALA A 8 1.25 6.90 6.81
N PHE A 9 -0.01 7.33 6.74
CA PHE A 9 -1.14 6.86 7.55
C PHE A 9 -0.95 7.09 9.05
N THR A 10 -0.29 8.18 9.40
CA THR A 10 -0.07 8.61 10.78
C THR A 10 0.08 10.12 10.88
N ASP A 11 -0.24 10.67 12.04
CA ASP A 11 -0.03 12.08 12.40
C ASP A 11 1.18 12.28 13.33
N ARG A 12 1.94 11.20 13.62
CA ARG A 12 3.09 11.22 14.51
C ARG A 12 4.27 10.43 13.94
N LEU A 13 5.48 10.83 14.30
CA LEU A 13 6.70 10.10 13.94
C LEU A 13 6.75 8.70 14.56
N PHE A 14 7.46 7.79 13.88
CA PHE A 14 7.71 6.40 14.30
C PHE A 14 6.47 5.52 14.32
N ALA A 15 5.40 5.95 13.67
CA ALA A 15 4.18 5.19 13.43
C ALA A 15 3.88 5.16 11.92
N GLY A 16 2.80 4.51 11.51
CA GLY A 16 2.44 4.39 10.10
C GLY A 16 3.43 3.58 9.27
N ASN A 17 3.39 3.75 7.96
CA ASN A 17 4.27 3.04 7.03
C ASN A 17 5.28 4.01 6.40
N PRO A 18 6.60 3.81 6.64
CA PRO A 18 7.63 4.70 6.11
C PRO A 18 7.89 4.43 4.64
N ALA A 19 8.01 5.51 3.84
CA ALA A 19 8.46 5.46 2.47
C ALA A 19 9.55 6.52 2.23
N ALA A 20 10.54 6.19 1.38
CA ALA A 20 11.42 7.20 0.83
C ALA A 20 10.77 7.82 -0.41
N VAL A 21 10.99 9.11 -0.62
CA VAL A 21 10.48 9.87 -1.78
C VAL A 21 11.60 10.68 -2.39
N LEU A 22 11.82 10.51 -3.70
CA LEU A 22 12.74 11.29 -4.48
C LEU A 22 12.00 12.05 -5.59
N VAL A 23 12.12 13.37 -5.59
CA VAL A 23 11.57 14.23 -6.65
C VAL A 23 12.68 14.44 -7.70
N LEU A 24 12.41 13.98 -8.92
CA LEU A 24 13.38 13.92 -10.01
C LEU A 24 13.11 14.97 -11.10
N ASP A 25 14.15 15.54 -11.67
CA ASP A 25 14.06 16.35 -12.89
C ASP A 25 13.99 15.46 -14.15
N HIS A 26 14.66 14.30 -14.11
CA HIS A 26 14.66 13.29 -15.18
C HIS A 26 14.76 11.89 -14.56
N TRP A 27 14.28 10.87 -15.29
CA TRP A 27 14.37 9.50 -14.81
C TRP A 27 15.82 9.04 -14.65
N LEU A 28 16.07 8.37 -13.54
CA LEU A 28 17.30 7.59 -13.36
C LEU A 28 17.14 6.22 -14.06
N PRO A 29 18.25 5.55 -14.39
CA PRO A 29 18.21 4.15 -14.79
C PRO A 29 17.53 3.26 -13.74
N ASP A 30 16.81 2.22 -14.19
CA ASP A 30 16.00 1.37 -13.33
C ASP A 30 16.84 0.65 -12.27
N ASP A 31 18.02 0.18 -12.62
CA ASP A 31 18.97 -0.46 -11.73
C ASP A 31 19.50 0.51 -10.65
N LEU A 32 19.68 1.79 -10.97
CA LEU A 32 20.06 2.80 -9.99
C LEU A 32 18.91 3.11 -9.04
N MET A 33 17.67 3.19 -9.53
CA MET A 33 16.50 3.36 -8.66
C MET A 33 16.32 2.17 -7.72
N LEU A 34 16.55 0.95 -8.21
CA LEU A 34 16.53 -0.26 -7.39
C LEU A 34 17.65 -0.24 -6.34
N ALA A 35 18.89 0.12 -6.71
CA ALA A 35 20.03 0.21 -5.78
C ALA A 35 19.77 1.24 -4.66
N ILE A 36 19.23 2.41 -4.99
CA ILE A 36 18.82 3.42 -3.99
C ILE A 36 17.76 2.86 -3.05
N THR A 37 16.80 2.10 -3.57
CA THR A 37 15.76 1.48 -2.76
C THR A 37 16.34 0.44 -1.81
N GLN A 38 17.27 -0.39 -2.26
CA GLN A 38 17.98 -1.37 -1.44
C GLN A 38 18.80 -0.71 -0.34
N GLU A 39 19.50 0.38 -0.64
CA GLU A 39 20.28 1.14 0.34
C GLU A 39 19.38 1.79 1.41
N ASN A 40 18.22 2.31 1.02
CA ASN A 40 17.23 2.86 1.95
C ASN A 40 16.66 1.81 2.90
N ASN A 41 16.57 0.56 2.45
CA ASN A 41 16.04 -0.58 3.21
C ASN A 41 14.68 -0.31 3.88
N LEU A 42 13.83 0.44 3.19
CA LEU A 42 12.41 0.67 3.52
C LEU A 42 11.54 -0.26 2.68
N ALA A 43 10.25 -0.39 3.05
CA ALA A 43 9.30 -1.19 2.29
C ALA A 43 9.30 -0.77 0.81
N GLU A 44 9.13 0.54 0.55
CA GLU A 44 9.24 1.09 -0.81
C GLU A 44 9.93 2.46 -0.82
N THR A 45 10.51 2.74 -2.00
CA THR A 45 10.99 4.06 -2.41
C THR A 45 10.16 4.54 -3.61
N ALA A 46 9.58 5.72 -3.51
CA ALA A 46 8.86 6.40 -4.57
C ALA A 46 9.78 7.34 -5.33
N PHE A 47 9.75 7.25 -6.65
CA PHE A 47 10.41 8.18 -7.56
C PHE A 47 9.33 8.92 -8.35
N VAL A 48 9.33 10.24 -8.27
CA VAL A 48 8.32 11.09 -8.88
C VAL A 48 8.94 12.17 -9.74
N LYS A 49 8.37 12.43 -10.91
CA LYS A 49 8.86 13.41 -11.89
C LYS A 49 7.70 14.24 -12.41
N ALA A 50 7.88 15.56 -12.48
CA ALA A 50 6.93 16.47 -13.07
C ALA A 50 6.75 16.22 -14.58
N ARG A 51 5.53 16.41 -15.07
CA ARG A 51 5.16 16.38 -16.48
C ARG A 51 4.86 17.80 -16.97
N SER A 52 4.92 17.99 -18.29
CA SER A 52 4.61 19.28 -18.92
C SER A 52 3.13 19.67 -18.86
N ASP A 53 2.24 18.71 -18.60
CA ASP A 53 0.79 18.90 -18.48
C ASP A 53 0.32 19.23 -17.04
N GLY A 54 1.27 19.40 -16.10
CA GLY A 54 0.99 19.69 -14.69
C GLY A 54 0.73 18.45 -13.82
N ALA A 55 0.66 17.26 -14.43
CA ALA A 55 0.58 15.99 -13.72
C ALA A 55 1.99 15.49 -13.34
N TRP A 56 2.06 14.30 -12.74
CA TRP A 56 3.28 13.68 -12.29
C TRP A 56 3.37 12.24 -12.78
N ASP A 57 4.56 11.82 -13.23
CA ASP A 57 4.87 10.40 -13.41
C ASP A 57 5.37 9.84 -12.07
N LEU A 58 4.85 8.68 -11.63
CA LEU A 58 5.19 8.07 -10.34
C LEU A 58 5.50 6.58 -10.51
N ARG A 59 6.61 6.16 -9.91
CA ARG A 59 7.09 4.78 -9.88
C ARG A 59 7.50 4.41 -8.46
N TRP A 60 7.28 3.15 -8.09
CA TRP A 60 7.64 2.62 -6.76
C TRP A 60 8.53 1.40 -6.90
N PHE A 61 9.55 1.35 -6.06
CA PHE A 61 10.46 0.22 -5.99
C PHE A 61 10.46 -0.34 -4.57
N ALA A 62 10.22 -1.66 -4.45
CA ALA A 62 10.59 -2.45 -3.29
C ALA A 62 12.05 -2.93 -3.44
N PRO A 63 12.73 -3.39 -2.38
CA PRO A 63 14.13 -3.82 -2.47
C PRO A 63 14.41 -4.93 -3.50
N ALA A 64 13.39 -5.70 -3.88
CA ALA A 64 13.54 -6.79 -4.85
C ALA A 64 13.21 -6.38 -6.30
N HIS A 65 12.29 -5.44 -6.52
CA HIS A 65 11.79 -5.10 -7.86
C HIS A 65 10.92 -3.83 -7.84
N GLU A 66 10.61 -3.31 -9.02
CA GLU A 66 9.60 -2.28 -9.20
C GLU A 66 8.19 -2.86 -8.98
N VAL A 67 7.37 -2.21 -8.15
CA VAL A 67 6.00 -2.62 -7.85
C VAL A 67 4.98 -1.83 -8.67
N ASP A 68 3.86 -2.46 -9.01
CA ASP A 68 2.84 -1.85 -9.87
C ASP A 68 1.98 -0.83 -9.14
N PHE A 69 1.79 -1.00 -7.82
CA PHE A 69 0.99 -0.10 -6.98
C PHE A 69 1.49 -0.08 -5.54
N CYS A 70 1.56 1.14 -4.97
CA CYS A 70 1.88 1.32 -3.55
C CYS A 70 1.11 2.51 -2.95
N GLY A 71 0.11 2.24 -2.11
CA GLY A 71 -0.78 3.26 -1.55
C GLY A 71 -0.08 4.20 -0.56
N HIS A 72 0.70 3.66 0.40
CA HIS A 72 1.36 4.48 1.41
C HIS A 72 2.47 5.35 0.80
N ALA A 73 3.25 4.83 -0.15
CA ALA A 73 4.28 5.62 -0.83
C ALA A 73 3.68 6.67 -1.77
N THR A 74 2.47 6.44 -2.34
CA THR A 74 1.70 7.47 -3.07
C THR A 74 1.29 8.61 -2.14
N LEU A 75 0.79 8.29 -0.96
CA LEU A 75 0.37 9.28 0.04
C LEU A 75 1.57 10.05 0.58
N ALA A 76 2.69 9.37 0.83
CA ALA A 76 3.97 9.98 1.19
C ALA A 76 4.47 10.93 0.08
N THR A 77 4.36 10.53 -1.19
CA THR A 77 4.72 11.37 -2.33
C THR A 77 3.85 12.62 -2.41
N ALA A 78 2.54 12.48 -2.24
CA ALA A 78 1.63 13.61 -2.21
C ALA A 78 1.98 14.59 -1.09
N HIS A 79 2.31 14.08 0.10
CA HIS A 79 2.78 14.90 1.22
C HIS A 79 4.02 15.72 0.84
N VAL A 80 5.05 15.09 0.26
CA VAL A 80 6.28 15.78 -0.17
C VAL A 80 5.98 16.84 -1.23
N LEU A 81 5.18 16.53 -2.24
CA LEU A 81 4.88 17.47 -3.30
C LEU A 81 4.15 18.70 -2.80
N LEU A 82 3.16 18.52 -1.92
CA LEU A 82 2.35 19.63 -1.39
C LEU A 82 3.09 20.47 -0.35
N THR A 83 3.94 19.85 0.49
CA THR A 83 4.64 20.57 1.57
C THR A 83 6.00 21.12 1.15
N GLU A 84 6.76 20.39 0.34
CA GLU A 84 8.16 20.70 0.02
C GLU A 84 8.34 21.25 -1.40
N ALA A 85 7.63 20.69 -2.39
CA ALA A 85 7.71 21.14 -3.78
C ALA A 85 6.68 22.23 -4.10
N LYS A 86 5.79 22.57 -3.15
CA LYS A 86 4.75 23.60 -3.30
C LYS A 86 3.81 23.34 -4.48
N ALA A 87 3.59 22.08 -4.82
CA ALA A 87 2.56 21.69 -5.76
C ALA A 87 1.16 22.01 -5.19
N GLU A 88 0.17 22.09 -6.05
CA GLU A 88 -1.22 22.31 -5.68
C GLU A 88 -2.06 21.04 -5.88
N ALA A 89 -3.01 20.79 -4.97
CA ALA A 89 -3.98 19.70 -5.12
C ALA A 89 -5.11 20.12 -6.09
N PRO A 90 -5.73 19.18 -6.83
CA PRO A 90 -5.50 17.74 -6.79
C PRO A 90 -4.21 17.32 -7.51
N LEU A 91 -3.51 16.35 -6.95
CA LEU A 91 -2.37 15.73 -7.62
C LEU A 91 -2.84 14.56 -8.50
N VAL A 92 -2.37 14.55 -9.74
CA VAL A 92 -2.62 13.47 -10.70
C VAL A 92 -1.30 12.75 -10.97
N PHE A 93 -1.28 11.44 -10.71
CA PHE A 93 -0.12 10.60 -10.93
C PHE A 93 -0.37 9.63 -12.08
N HIS A 94 0.50 9.62 -13.07
CA HIS A 94 0.53 8.59 -14.11
C HIS A 94 1.46 7.47 -13.66
N THR A 95 0.94 6.27 -13.61
CA THR A 95 1.63 5.07 -13.11
C THR A 95 1.45 3.90 -14.08
N ARG A 96 2.10 2.77 -13.83
CA ARG A 96 1.93 1.54 -14.60
C ARG A 96 0.49 1.00 -14.56
N VAL A 97 -0.23 1.25 -13.47
CA VAL A 97 -1.62 0.77 -13.29
C VAL A 97 -2.66 1.78 -13.75
N GLY A 98 -2.22 2.89 -14.33
CA GLY A 98 -3.07 3.96 -14.79
C GLY A 98 -2.95 5.22 -13.94
N GLU A 99 -3.98 6.05 -13.97
CA GLU A 99 -4.03 7.32 -13.27
C GLU A 99 -4.48 7.12 -11.82
N LEU A 100 -3.73 7.71 -10.90
CA LEU A 100 -4.10 7.82 -9.49
C LEU A 100 -4.32 9.28 -9.14
N ARG A 101 -5.28 9.56 -8.27
CA ARG A 101 -5.57 10.90 -7.80
C ARG A 101 -5.44 10.99 -6.29
N VAL A 102 -4.75 12.04 -5.85
CA VAL A 102 -4.69 12.41 -4.44
C VAL A 102 -5.21 13.83 -4.29
N THR A 103 -6.21 13.98 -3.42
CA THR A 103 -6.74 15.29 -3.04
C THR A 103 -6.34 15.60 -1.60
N GLN A 104 -6.28 16.88 -1.26
CA GLN A 104 -6.09 17.30 0.12
C GLN A 104 -7.46 17.47 0.76
N GLY A 105 -7.68 16.76 1.87
CA GLY A 105 -8.87 16.90 2.71
C GLY A 105 -8.64 17.89 3.85
N SER A 106 -9.65 18.08 4.68
CA SER A 106 -9.54 18.88 5.92
C SER A 106 -8.52 18.28 6.91
N HIS A 107 -8.32 16.96 6.84
CA HIS A 107 -7.44 16.20 7.71
C HIS A 107 -6.65 15.16 6.89
N GLY A 108 -5.55 15.60 6.24
CA GLY A 108 -4.66 14.70 5.49
C GLY A 108 -4.96 14.60 4.00
N TYR A 109 -4.61 13.47 3.42
CA TYR A 109 -4.63 13.20 1.99
C TYR A 109 -5.64 12.11 1.67
N ARG A 110 -6.42 12.30 0.61
CA ARG A 110 -7.43 11.35 0.15
C ARG A 110 -6.95 10.69 -1.13
N LEU A 111 -6.65 9.40 -1.03
CA LEU A 111 -6.26 8.53 -2.13
C LEU A 111 -7.47 7.78 -2.66
N ASP A 112 -7.65 7.80 -3.96
CA ASP A 112 -8.73 7.13 -4.69
C ASP A 112 -8.22 5.79 -5.27
N ILE A 113 -8.82 4.66 -4.85
CA ILE A 113 -8.46 3.32 -5.33
C ILE A 113 -9.70 2.55 -5.81
N PRO A 114 -9.55 1.58 -6.74
CA PRO A 114 -10.66 0.76 -7.18
C PRO A 114 -11.21 -0.11 -6.04
N ARG A 115 -12.54 -0.25 -5.98
CA ARG A 115 -13.19 -1.23 -5.12
C ARG A 115 -12.90 -2.65 -5.62
N LEU A 116 -12.48 -3.52 -4.70
CA LEU A 116 -12.27 -4.95 -4.95
C LEU A 116 -13.21 -5.76 -4.04
N PRO A 117 -14.40 -6.17 -4.52
CA PRO A 117 -15.32 -6.94 -3.71
C PRO A 117 -14.68 -8.22 -3.18
N PRO A 118 -14.95 -8.63 -1.93
CA PRO A 118 -14.47 -9.89 -1.38
C PRO A 118 -15.09 -11.08 -2.14
N GLU A 119 -14.25 -12.03 -2.54
CA GLU A 119 -14.68 -13.30 -3.12
C GLU A 119 -14.72 -14.36 -2.01
N PRO A 120 -15.84 -15.05 -1.78
CA PRO A 120 -15.90 -16.12 -0.76
C PRO A 120 -14.82 -17.18 -1.00
N LEU A 121 -14.24 -17.68 0.07
CA LEU A 121 -13.33 -18.81 0.08
C LEU A 121 -13.93 -19.89 0.96
N GLU A 122 -14.13 -21.12 0.43
CA GLU A 122 -14.79 -22.18 1.18
C GLU A 122 -13.86 -22.81 2.24
N THR A 123 -12.59 -22.95 1.90
CA THR A 123 -11.59 -23.58 2.76
C THR A 123 -10.27 -22.82 2.71
N LEU A 124 -9.56 -22.77 3.85
CA LEU A 124 -8.19 -22.26 3.87
C LEU A 124 -7.24 -23.18 3.09
N PRO A 125 -6.25 -22.64 2.39
CA PRO A 125 -5.15 -23.42 1.87
C PRO A 125 -4.49 -24.26 2.99
N ALA A 126 -4.08 -25.49 2.65
CA ALA A 126 -3.51 -26.43 3.62
C ALA A 126 -2.25 -25.87 4.31
N GLU A 127 -1.51 -25.00 3.61
CA GLU A 127 -0.30 -24.32 4.08
C GLU A 127 -0.56 -23.45 5.31
N ILE A 128 -1.73 -22.81 5.36
CA ILE A 128 -2.08 -21.89 6.44
C ILE A 128 -3.22 -22.36 7.34
N ALA A 129 -3.80 -23.53 7.06
CA ALA A 129 -4.91 -24.06 7.87
C ALA A 129 -4.52 -24.23 9.36
N ARG A 130 -3.24 -24.47 9.64
CA ARG A 130 -2.70 -24.65 11.00
C ARG A 130 -2.12 -23.37 11.63
N VAL A 131 -2.17 -22.25 10.92
CA VAL A 131 -1.69 -20.96 11.44
C VAL A 131 -2.67 -20.38 12.47
N PHE A 132 -3.90 -20.88 12.46
CA PHE A 132 -4.97 -20.42 13.35
C PHE A 132 -5.25 -21.45 14.44
N ASP A 133 -5.13 -21.05 15.71
CA ASP A 133 -5.50 -21.88 16.87
C ASP A 133 -7.01 -22.19 16.88
N ASN A 134 -7.82 -21.22 16.46
CA ASN A 134 -9.25 -21.37 16.25
C ASN A 134 -9.60 -21.00 14.80
N PRO A 135 -10.54 -21.72 14.18
CA PRO A 135 -10.98 -21.38 12.83
C PRO A 135 -11.45 -19.94 12.72
N PRO A 136 -11.05 -19.19 11.68
CA PRO A 136 -11.62 -17.87 11.41
C PRO A 136 -13.14 -17.91 11.28
N VAL A 137 -13.81 -16.85 11.68
CA VAL A 137 -15.28 -16.72 11.57
C VAL A 137 -15.71 -16.71 10.10
N ARG A 138 -14.90 -16.09 9.26
CA ARG A 138 -15.06 -16.07 7.79
C ARG A 138 -13.72 -16.03 7.11
N ILE A 139 -13.66 -16.59 5.90
CA ILE A 139 -12.52 -16.49 4.99
C ILE A 139 -13.01 -16.01 3.64
N PHE A 140 -12.22 -15.15 3.02
CA PHE A 140 -12.48 -14.63 1.68
C PHE A 140 -11.14 -14.27 1.01
N ARG A 141 -11.18 -13.92 -0.25
CA ARG A 141 -9.98 -13.57 -1.01
C ARG A 141 -10.24 -12.43 -1.99
N ASN A 142 -9.18 -11.88 -2.51
CA ASN A 142 -9.12 -11.22 -3.79
C ASN A 142 -8.01 -11.89 -4.64
N PHE A 143 -7.62 -11.27 -5.74
CA PHE A 143 -6.62 -11.86 -6.65
C PHE A 143 -5.18 -11.86 -6.08
N GLU A 144 -4.90 -11.15 -4.99
CA GLU A 144 -3.56 -11.04 -4.38
C GLU A 144 -3.49 -11.61 -2.97
N ASN A 145 -4.62 -11.66 -2.25
CA ASN A 145 -4.61 -11.90 -0.81
C ASN A 145 -5.70 -12.85 -0.35
N ILE A 146 -5.42 -13.57 0.72
CA ILE A 146 -6.39 -14.32 1.53
C ILE A 146 -6.68 -13.51 2.79
N PHE A 147 -7.94 -13.40 3.13
CA PHE A 147 -8.46 -12.66 4.28
C PHE A 147 -9.13 -13.62 5.26
N ALA A 148 -8.79 -13.48 6.53
CA ALA A 148 -9.37 -14.24 7.64
C ALA A 148 -9.97 -13.27 8.66
N ASP A 149 -11.30 -13.29 8.84
CA ASP A 149 -11.98 -12.58 9.90
C ASP A 149 -11.88 -13.41 11.19
N LEU A 150 -11.21 -12.88 12.20
CA LEU A 150 -10.99 -13.52 13.49
C LEU A 150 -12.10 -13.18 14.51
N GLY A 151 -13.13 -12.40 14.10
CA GLY A 151 -14.29 -12.02 14.89
C GLY A 151 -14.09 -10.80 15.77
N SER A 152 -12.91 -10.56 16.31
CA SER A 152 -12.64 -9.39 17.17
C SER A 152 -11.29 -8.76 16.91
N ALA A 153 -11.17 -7.48 17.23
CA ALA A 153 -9.92 -6.74 17.17
C ALA A 153 -8.86 -7.29 18.14
N ASP A 154 -9.27 -7.80 19.30
CA ASP A 154 -8.35 -8.40 20.26
C ASP A 154 -7.71 -9.68 19.70
N ALA A 155 -8.49 -10.51 18.99
CA ALA A 155 -7.97 -11.68 18.30
C ALA A 155 -6.94 -11.28 17.22
N VAL A 156 -7.17 -10.19 16.49
CA VAL A 156 -6.22 -9.66 15.50
C VAL A 156 -4.95 -9.15 16.17
N ARG A 157 -5.06 -8.39 17.25
CA ARG A 157 -3.90 -7.84 17.98
C ARG A 157 -3.03 -8.94 18.60
N SER A 158 -3.67 -9.98 19.15
CA SER A 158 -2.98 -11.10 19.78
C SER A 158 -2.50 -12.18 18.79
N PHE A 159 -2.89 -12.10 17.53
CA PHE A 159 -2.54 -13.09 16.52
C PHE A 159 -1.02 -13.15 16.30
N VAL A 160 -0.45 -14.35 16.46
CA VAL A 160 0.97 -14.62 16.20
C VAL A 160 1.07 -15.54 14.99
N PRO A 161 1.45 -15.02 13.81
CA PRO A 161 1.54 -15.83 12.61
C PRO A 161 2.74 -16.78 12.64
N ASP A 162 2.55 -18.02 12.17
CA ASP A 162 3.66 -18.83 11.69
C ASP A 162 4.10 -18.33 10.31
N LEU A 163 5.06 -17.40 10.31
CA LEU A 163 5.56 -16.77 9.08
C LEU A 163 6.13 -17.80 8.07
N ALA A 164 6.71 -18.92 8.55
CA ALA A 164 7.22 -19.95 7.68
C ALA A 164 6.08 -20.67 6.93
N SER A 165 4.95 -20.87 7.58
CA SER A 165 3.74 -21.40 6.96
C SER A 165 3.12 -20.41 5.99
N VAL A 166 3.01 -19.14 6.37
CA VAL A 166 2.50 -18.09 5.48
C VAL A 166 3.39 -17.92 4.24
N ALA A 167 4.71 -18.03 4.38
CA ALA A 167 5.65 -17.94 3.25
C ALA A 167 5.39 -18.98 2.14
N ARG A 168 4.80 -20.16 2.49
CA ARG A 168 4.45 -21.18 1.50
C ARG A 168 3.31 -20.78 0.55
N LEU A 169 2.60 -19.70 0.85
CA LEU A 169 1.64 -19.09 -0.07
C LEU A 169 2.31 -18.37 -1.26
N GLY A 170 3.66 -18.30 -1.28
CA GLY A 170 4.39 -17.57 -2.30
C GLY A 170 4.14 -16.05 -2.17
N SER A 171 3.78 -15.40 -3.26
CA SER A 171 3.50 -13.97 -3.28
C SER A 171 2.12 -13.58 -2.73
N VAL A 172 1.27 -14.56 -2.37
CA VAL A 172 -0.06 -14.28 -1.81
C VAL A 172 0.06 -13.84 -0.36
N GLY A 173 -0.55 -12.71 -0.03
CA GLY A 173 -0.58 -12.20 1.33
C GLY A 173 -1.69 -12.80 2.19
N LEU A 174 -1.44 -12.89 3.50
CA LEU A 174 -2.44 -13.21 4.51
C LEU A 174 -2.84 -11.94 5.25
N VAL A 175 -4.13 -11.60 5.21
CA VAL A 175 -4.74 -10.53 5.97
C VAL A 175 -5.57 -11.13 7.09
N VAL A 176 -5.32 -10.72 8.33
CA VAL A 176 -6.25 -11.00 9.43
C VAL A 176 -7.01 -9.73 9.78
N THR A 177 -8.31 -9.86 10.07
CA THR A 177 -9.17 -8.73 10.40
C THR A 177 -10.18 -9.11 11.47
N GLY A 178 -10.73 -8.12 12.16
CA GLY A 178 -11.75 -8.32 13.19
C GLY A 178 -12.46 -7.03 13.55
N GLN A 179 -13.69 -7.14 14.00
CA GLN A 179 -14.49 -5.99 14.45
C GLN A 179 -13.91 -5.39 15.73
N GLU A 180 -13.87 -4.07 15.82
CA GLU A 180 -13.54 -3.36 17.06
C GLU A 180 -14.77 -3.23 17.95
N ALA A 181 -14.56 -3.04 19.24
CA ALA A 181 -15.65 -2.77 20.17
C ALA A 181 -16.37 -1.44 19.86
N ASP A 182 -17.68 -1.37 20.14
CA ASP A 182 -18.54 -0.28 19.68
C ASP A 182 -18.16 1.13 20.18
N ASN A 183 -17.40 1.24 21.27
CA ASN A 183 -16.98 2.52 21.83
C ASN A 183 -15.57 2.94 21.47
N GLU A 184 -14.90 2.21 20.59
CA GLU A 184 -13.55 2.50 20.18
C GLU A 184 -13.50 3.40 18.93
N ARG A 185 -12.34 4.01 18.69
CA ARG A 185 -12.14 4.88 17.54
C ARG A 185 -12.21 4.13 16.20
N ALA A 186 -11.69 2.90 16.14
CA ALA A 186 -11.76 2.08 14.94
C ALA A 186 -13.10 1.35 14.87
N HIS A 187 -13.55 1.02 13.65
CA HIS A 187 -14.68 0.11 13.41
C HIS A 187 -14.19 -1.32 13.17
N PHE A 188 -12.99 -1.45 12.60
CA PHE A 188 -12.33 -2.73 12.44
C PHE A 188 -10.81 -2.58 12.52
N VAL A 189 -10.16 -3.69 12.80
CA VAL A 189 -8.69 -3.80 12.89
C VAL A 189 -8.21 -4.83 11.88
N SER A 190 -7.00 -4.62 11.35
CA SER A 190 -6.36 -5.55 10.42
C SER A 190 -4.87 -5.68 10.69
N ARG A 191 -4.25 -6.77 10.19
CA ARG A 191 -2.81 -6.94 10.03
C ARG A 191 -2.53 -7.68 8.71
N TYR A 192 -1.37 -7.44 8.11
CA TYR A 192 -0.99 -7.98 6.81
C TYR A 192 0.39 -8.62 6.84
N PHE A 193 0.47 -9.84 6.30
CA PHE A 193 1.67 -10.68 6.28
C PHE A 193 1.89 -11.23 4.87
N ALA A 194 3.05 -11.00 4.29
CA ALA A 194 3.45 -11.53 2.98
C ALA A 194 4.93 -11.97 2.98
N PRO A 195 5.35 -12.87 3.88
CA PRO A 195 6.75 -13.26 4.02
C PRO A 195 7.32 -13.92 2.76
N GLY A 196 6.50 -14.59 1.95
CA GLY A 196 6.93 -15.15 0.67
C GLY A 196 7.25 -14.09 -0.39
N ALA A 197 6.72 -12.87 -0.24
CA ALA A 197 7.09 -11.70 -1.03
C ALA A 197 8.21 -10.85 -0.35
N GLY A 198 8.81 -11.35 0.73
CA GLY A 198 9.85 -10.63 1.47
C GLY A 198 9.34 -9.63 2.52
N ILE A 199 8.04 -9.62 2.81
CA ILE A 199 7.39 -8.71 3.76
C ILE A 199 6.86 -9.53 4.94
N PRO A 200 7.62 -9.72 6.04
CA PRO A 200 7.14 -10.47 7.20
C PRO A 200 5.82 -9.93 7.76
N GLU A 201 5.73 -8.63 7.98
CA GLU A 201 4.52 -7.88 8.30
C GLU A 201 4.64 -6.47 7.74
N ASP A 202 3.65 -6.02 6.96
CA ASP A 202 3.62 -4.66 6.45
C ASP A 202 2.97 -3.71 7.47
N PRO A 203 3.60 -2.58 7.81
CA PRO A 203 3.09 -1.66 8.83
C PRO A 203 1.70 -1.11 8.55
N VAL A 204 1.41 -0.63 7.33
CA VAL A 204 0.10 -0.15 6.90
C VAL A 204 -0.04 -0.34 5.39
N THR A 205 -1.01 -1.14 5.00
CA THR A 205 -1.22 -1.58 3.63
C THR A 205 -2.48 -0.96 3.03
N GLY A 206 -2.33 0.05 2.20
CA GLY A 206 -3.48 0.70 1.57
C GLY A 206 -4.30 -0.24 0.68
N SER A 207 -3.64 -1.09 -0.13
CA SER A 207 -4.29 -1.96 -1.13
C SER A 207 -5.27 -2.97 -0.55
N ILE A 208 -5.01 -3.55 0.63
CA ILE A 208 -5.94 -4.51 1.25
C ILE A 208 -7.28 -3.87 1.61
N HIS A 209 -7.29 -2.55 1.83
CA HIS A 209 -8.51 -1.82 2.17
C HIS A 209 -9.47 -1.69 0.98
N ALA A 210 -9.01 -1.89 -0.26
CA ALA A 210 -9.88 -2.05 -1.43
C ALA A 210 -10.89 -3.20 -1.27
N THR A 211 -10.54 -4.21 -0.46
CA THR A 211 -11.38 -5.39 -0.15
C THR A 211 -11.95 -5.34 1.27
N LEU A 212 -11.17 -4.89 2.27
CA LEU A 212 -11.65 -4.81 3.66
C LEU A 212 -12.80 -3.81 3.83
N VAL A 213 -12.73 -2.66 3.12
CA VAL A 213 -13.78 -1.64 3.25
C VAL A 213 -15.13 -2.13 2.74
N PRO A 214 -15.30 -2.71 1.53
CA PRO A 214 -16.58 -3.28 1.13
C PRO A 214 -17.04 -4.44 2.03
N TYR A 215 -16.11 -5.28 2.54
CA TYR A 215 -16.43 -6.35 3.48
C TYR A 215 -17.04 -5.81 4.77
N TRP A 216 -16.40 -4.84 5.41
CA TRP A 216 -16.85 -4.27 6.66
C TRP A 216 -18.03 -3.32 6.50
N ALA A 217 -18.15 -2.61 5.36
CA ALA A 217 -19.29 -1.76 5.05
C ALA A 217 -20.60 -2.56 5.01
N GLU A 218 -20.58 -3.72 4.35
CA GLU A 218 -21.73 -4.63 4.30
C GLU A 218 -22.11 -5.14 5.71
N ARG A 219 -21.12 -5.57 6.51
CA ARG A 219 -21.35 -6.13 7.84
C ARG A 219 -21.84 -5.11 8.86
N LEU A 220 -21.37 -3.88 8.79
CA LEU A 220 -21.67 -2.81 9.74
C LEU A 220 -22.78 -1.87 9.26
N GLY A 221 -23.24 -2.03 8.02
CA GLY A 221 -24.26 -1.17 7.42
C GLY A 221 -23.83 0.29 7.30
N ARG A 222 -22.55 0.56 6.96
CA ARG A 222 -21.96 1.91 6.88
C ARG A 222 -21.04 2.03 5.69
N GLU A 223 -21.06 3.16 5.02
CA GLU A 223 -20.13 3.48 3.93
C GLU A 223 -18.86 4.19 4.40
N ARG A 224 -18.88 4.77 5.61
CA ARG A 224 -17.72 5.43 6.23
C ARG A 224 -17.23 4.61 7.41
N LEU A 225 -15.96 4.26 7.35
CA LEU A 225 -15.31 3.36 8.29
C LEU A 225 -13.95 3.93 8.73
N MET A 226 -13.68 3.88 10.03
CA MET A 226 -12.34 4.09 10.56
C MET A 226 -11.67 2.73 10.72
N ALA A 227 -10.56 2.51 10.02
CA ALA A 227 -9.74 1.32 10.10
C ALA A 227 -8.46 1.59 10.90
N TYR A 228 -8.00 0.58 11.63
CA TYR A 228 -6.70 0.58 12.25
C TYR A 228 -5.91 -0.67 11.84
N GLN A 229 -4.74 -0.50 11.22
CA GLN A 229 -3.82 -1.61 10.99
C GLN A 229 -2.91 -1.74 12.19
N ALA A 230 -3.04 -2.86 12.93
CA ALA A 230 -2.45 -3.07 14.24
C ALA A 230 -1.07 -3.76 14.17
N SER A 231 -0.21 -3.33 13.27
CA SER A 231 1.21 -3.69 13.27
C SER A 231 1.95 -3.06 14.45
N ALA A 232 3.22 -3.40 14.66
CA ALA A 232 4.05 -2.78 15.70
C ALA A 232 4.12 -1.23 15.58
N ARG A 233 4.04 -0.67 14.37
CA ARG A 233 4.01 0.78 14.13
C ARG A 233 2.60 1.34 14.20
N GLY A 234 1.61 0.59 13.76
CA GLY A 234 0.21 0.97 13.68
C GLY A 234 -0.07 2.09 12.69
N GLY A 235 -1.30 2.15 12.18
CA GLY A 235 -1.72 3.26 11.33
C GLY A 235 -3.23 3.35 11.17
N TRP A 236 -3.69 4.57 10.88
CA TRP A 236 -5.09 4.93 10.80
C TRP A 236 -5.50 5.27 9.38
N LEU A 237 -6.63 4.71 8.95
CA LEU A 237 -7.22 4.99 7.66
C LEU A 237 -8.69 5.35 7.87
N ASP A 238 -9.08 6.58 7.50
CA ASP A 238 -10.48 6.94 7.35
C ASP A 238 -10.92 6.52 5.94
N CYS A 239 -11.88 5.64 5.86
CA CYS A 239 -12.27 4.95 4.64
C CYS A 239 -13.69 5.34 4.23
N GLU A 240 -13.90 5.60 2.94
CA GLU A 240 -15.21 5.86 2.37
C GLU A 240 -15.46 4.93 1.18
N LEU A 241 -16.55 4.17 1.23
CA LEU A 241 -17.01 3.30 0.15
C LEU A 241 -18.00 4.04 -0.74
N THR A 242 -17.79 3.93 -2.04
CA THR A 242 -18.79 4.31 -3.05
C THR A 242 -19.13 3.10 -3.92
N GLU A 243 -19.94 3.28 -4.95
CA GLU A 243 -20.38 2.17 -5.81
C GLU A 243 -19.22 1.39 -6.40
N ASP A 244 -18.19 2.05 -6.91
CA ASP A 244 -17.05 1.47 -7.64
C ASP A 244 -15.67 1.82 -7.05
N ARG A 245 -15.60 2.71 -6.06
CA ARG A 245 -14.34 3.22 -5.49
C ARG A 245 -14.28 3.04 -3.98
N VAL A 246 -13.07 2.97 -3.49
CA VAL A 246 -12.72 3.14 -2.08
C VAL A 246 -11.80 4.35 -1.96
N PHE A 247 -12.13 5.26 -1.06
CA PHE A 247 -11.28 6.37 -0.73
C PHE A 247 -10.61 6.13 0.60
N LEU A 248 -9.29 6.31 0.62
CA LEU A 248 -8.48 6.18 1.83
C LEU A 248 -7.96 7.55 2.22
N LEU A 249 -8.37 8.03 3.38
CA LEU A 249 -7.86 9.27 3.94
C LEU A 249 -6.84 8.92 5.03
N GLY A 250 -5.68 9.55 4.95
CA GLY A 250 -4.62 9.38 5.94
C GLY A 250 -3.74 10.62 6.03
N ASN A 251 -3.12 10.78 7.20
CA ASN A 251 -2.10 11.79 7.40
C ASN A 251 -0.72 11.26 6.99
N ALA A 252 0.24 12.18 6.87
CA ALA A 252 1.64 11.82 6.68
C ALA A 252 2.53 12.84 7.40
N VAL A 253 3.66 12.36 7.91
CA VAL A 253 4.63 13.17 8.64
C VAL A 253 6.02 12.95 8.08
N THR A 254 6.72 14.04 7.74
CA THR A 254 8.12 13.96 7.31
C THR A 254 9.01 13.60 8.50
N PHE A 255 9.67 12.44 8.42
CA PHE A 255 10.68 12.03 9.40
C PHE A 255 12.03 12.64 9.10
N MET A 256 12.46 12.60 7.81
CA MET A 256 13.80 13.02 7.43
C MET A 256 13.79 13.76 6.09
N LYS A 257 14.64 14.78 6.00
CA LYS A 257 15.04 15.43 4.75
C LYS A 257 16.55 15.25 4.62
N ALA A 258 16.99 14.62 3.53
CA ALA A 258 18.38 14.27 3.30
C ALA A 258 18.86 14.70 1.92
N THR A 259 20.17 14.75 1.76
CA THR A 259 20.82 14.83 0.45
C THR A 259 21.64 13.56 0.27
N ILE A 260 21.32 12.80 -0.77
CA ILE A 260 22.10 11.62 -1.15
C ILE A 260 23.10 11.97 -2.26
N SER A 261 24.27 11.34 -2.19
CA SER A 261 25.30 11.45 -3.21
C SER A 261 25.16 10.30 -4.19
N ILE A 262 24.98 10.62 -5.47
CA ILE A 262 24.89 9.63 -6.54
C ILE A 262 26.13 9.74 -7.41
N PRO A 263 26.85 8.65 -7.67
CA PRO A 263 28.01 8.66 -8.54
C PRO A 263 27.65 9.13 -9.95
N ASN A 264 28.52 9.91 -10.57
CA ASN A 264 28.40 10.29 -11.98
C ASN A 264 28.83 9.13 -12.87
N GLY A 265 28.00 8.74 -13.85
CA GLY A 265 28.32 7.73 -14.86
C GLY A 265 28.13 6.28 -14.39
N ALA A 266 28.71 5.32 -15.15
CA ALA A 266 28.50 3.86 -14.95
C ALA A 266 29.21 3.25 -13.70
N ALA A 267 29.72 4.08 -12.80
CA ALA A 267 30.47 3.63 -11.61
C ALA A 267 29.60 2.93 -10.54
N TRP A 268 28.29 2.83 -10.77
CA TRP A 268 27.32 2.22 -9.83
C TRP A 268 26.72 0.89 -10.35
N ALA A 269 27.08 0.44 -11.57
CA ALA A 269 26.59 -0.82 -12.11
C ALA A 269 26.87 -1.97 -11.13
N LEU A 270 25.81 -2.58 -10.61
CA LEU A 270 25.90 -3.77 -9.76
C LEU A 270 26.66 -4.85 -10.55
N SER A 271 27.64 -5.51 -9.92
CA SER A 271 28.33 -6.66 -10.53
C SER A 271 27.28 -7.72 -10.94
N GLU A 272 27.45 -8.35 -12.10
CA GLU A 272 26.54 -9.22 -12.84
C GLU A 272 26.03 -10.49 -12.09
N THR A 273 25.80 -10.46 -10.78
CA THR A 273 25.31 -11.58 -9.99
C THR A 273 23.96 -11.29 -9.32
N ALA A 274 23.01 -10.67 -10.05
CA ALA A 274 21.64 -10.61 -9.56
C ALA A 274 20.90 -11.94 -9.88
N PRO A 275 20.17 -12.54 -8.92
CA PRO A 275 19.33 -13.71 -9.21
C PRO A 275 18.24 -13.33 -10.20
N GLU A 276 17.91 -14.24 -11.12
CA GLU A 276 16.85 -14.06 -12.11
C GLU A 276 15.54 -13.59 -11.43
N SER A 277 15.02 -12.47 -11.91
CA SER A 277 13.79 -11.87 -11.39
C SER A 277 12.60 -12.81 -11.60
N ILE A 278 11.97 -13.22 -10.51
CA ILE A 278 10.65 -13.86 -10.55
C ILE A 278 9.64 -12.77 -10.91
N GLY A 279 9.39 -12.61 -12.20
CA GLY A 279 8.47 -11.64 -12.76
C GLY A 279 7.00 -12.03 -12.52
N GLY A 280 6.49 -11.76 -11.34
CA GLY A 280 5.05 -11.78 -11.04
C GLY A 280 4.43 -10.44 -11.41
N ARG A 281 3.80 -10.33 -12.59
CA ARG A 281 3.00 -9.14 -12.90
C ARG A 281 1.75 -9.14 -12.01
N SER A 282 1.64 -8.16 -11.13
CA SER A 282 0.44 -7.92 -10.34
C SER A 282 -0.78 -7.69 -11.27
N ASN A 283 -1.88 -8.39 -10.99
CA ASN A 283 -3.14 -8.24 -11.73
C ASN A 283 -3.93 -6.96 -11.37
N PHE A 284 -3.41 -6.14 -10.47
CA PHE A 284 -4.05 -4.87 -10.08
C PHE A 284 -4.23 -3.94 -11.29
N ALA A 285 -3.26 -3.91 -12.21
CA ALA A 285 -3.28 -3.09 -13.42
C ALA A 285 -4.44 -3.42 -14.37
N ARG A 286 -4.78 -4.70 -14.54
CA ARG A 286 -5.76 -5.13 -15.56
C ARG A 286 -7.20 -4.79 -15.19
N ARG A 287 -7.56 -4.70 -13.91
CA ARG A 287 -8.92 -4.38 -13.48
C ARG A 287 -9.16 -2.88 -13.28
N ALA A 288 -8.13 -2.08 -13.04
CA ALA A 288 -8.24 -0.62 -12.97
C ALA A 288 -8.54 0.01 -14.34
N SER A 289 -8.01 -0.55 -15.44
CA SER A 289 -8.18 -0.03 -16.79
C SER A 289 -9.47 -0.51 -17.52
N ALA A 290 -10.13 -1.56 -17.03
CA ALA A 290 -11.23 -2.21 -17.73
C ALA A 290 -12.61 -1.51 -17.60
N ARG A 291 -12.73 -0.39 -16.87
CA ARG A 291 -14.00 0.26 -16.60
C ARG A 291 -14.00 1.79 -16.78
N HIS A 292 -13.37 2.29 -17.83
CA HIS A 292 -13.75 3.61 -18.36
C HIS A 292 -14.52 3.39 -19.65
N PRO A 293 -15.87 3.54 -19.68
CA PRO A 293 -16.60 3.66 -20.93
C PRO A 293 -16.18 4.96 -21.59
N LYS A 294 -15.64 4.87 -22.80
CA LYS A 294 -15.49 6.03 -23.67
C LYS A 294 -16.90 6.60 -23.92
N THR A 295 -17.22 7.74 -23.34
CA THR A 295 -18.38 8.53 -23.76
C THR A 295 -18.10 9.01 -25.17
N ASN A 296 -18.65 8.34 -26.16
CA ASN A 296 -18.80 8.89 -27.51
C ASN A 296 -19.82 10.01 -27.42
N SER A 297 -19.37 11.25 -27.58
CA SER A 297 -20.24 12.38 -27.94
C SER A 297 -20.46 12.35 -29.43
N THR A 298 -21.69 12.09 -29.84
CA THR A 298 -22.30 12.60 -31.09
C THR A 298 -23.04 13.87 -30.77
#